data_9f0c54884d64552c5da6adff7bde62c2
#
_entry.id   9f0c54884d64552c5da6adff7bde62c2
#
_cell.length_a   1.000
_cell.length_b   1.000
_cell.length_c   1.000
_cell.angle_alpha   90.00
_cell.angle_beta   90.00
_cell.angle_gamma   90.00
#
_symmetry.space_group_name_H-M   'P 1'
#
loop_
_entity.id
_entity.type
_entity.pdbx_description
1 polymer ?
#
loop_
_entity_poly.entity_id
_entity_poly.type
_entity_poly.pdbx_seq_one_letter_code
_entity_poly.pdbx_strand_id
1 'polypeptide(L)'
;MPSIMQIDLPDVLPDIPDSEDPCVRRLLANVGEWEGVLRAHLIAEAFGEPATLCVHFDPEEIDRPHLREVILTTGNRLCEQFGHETWTTPSISDSRKAETAAEKLRQVRGVIAAEVEPDRRVRIEYDRERIQKVELRGVLALMGIQVEQ
;
A
#
# COMPACT_ATOMS: atom_id res chain seq x y z
N MET A 1 -11.32 31.01 2.39
CA MET A 1 -12.07 29.92 1.74
C MET A 1 -11.23 28.68 1.59
N PRO A 2 -11.72 27.50 1.92
CA PRO A 2 -10.93 26.30 1.71
C PRO A 2 -10.70 26.04 0.22
N SER A 3 -9.56 25.45 -0.07
CA SER A 3 -9.18 25.03 -1.42
C SER A 3 -9.09 23.51 -1.46
N ILE A 4 -9.11 22.98 -2.67
CA ILE A 4 -9.06 21.54 -2.89
C ILE A 4 -7.88 21.22 -3.80
N MET A 5 -7.09 20.21 -3.42
CA MET A 5 -6.03 19.65 -4.26
C MET A 5 -6.37 18.21 -4.59
N GLN A 6 -6.21 17.83 -5.85
CA GLN A 6 -6.41 16.45 -6.29
C GLN A 6 -5.13 15.94 -6.93
N ILE A 7 -4.68 14.76 -6.50
CA ILE A 7 -3.49 14.10 -7.03
C ILE A 7 -3.85 12.64 -7.28
N ASP A 8 -3.48 12.12 -8.44
CA ASP A 8 -3.70 10.71 -8.75
C ASP A 8 -2.88 9.84 -7.79
N LEU A 9 -3.51 8.83 -7.19
CA LEU A 9 -2.87 7.98 -6.20
C LEU A 9 -1.56 7.35 -6.70
N PRO A 10 -1.45 6.86 -7.95
CA PRO A 10 -0.19 6.30 -8.44
C PRO A 10 0.98 7.29 -8.47
N ASP A 11 0.70 8.59 -8.51
CA ASP A 11 1.76 9.61 -8.46
C ASP A 11 2.34 9.76 -7.06
N VAL A 12 1.60 9.36 -6.03
CA VAL A 12 2.00 9.46 -4.62
C VAL A 12 2.49 8.11 -4.10
N LEU A 13 1.79 7.05 -4.43
CA LEU A 13 2.07 5.68 -4.00
C LEU A 13 2.14 4.76 -5.22
N PRO A 14 3.25 4.79 -5.99
CA PRO A 14 3.33 4.06 -7.26
C PRO A 14 3.31 2.54 -7.12
N ASP A 15 3.71 2.01 -5.96
CA ASP A 15 3.76 0.56 -5.73
C ASP A 15 2.47 -0.02 -5.16
N ILE A 16 1.45 0.80 -4.95
CA ILE A 16 0.20 0.38 -4.33
C ILE A 16 -0.76 -0.16 -5.39
N PRO A 17 -1.23 -1.42 -5.25
CA PRO A 17 -2.08 -2.04 -6.27
C PRO A 17 -3.53 -1.53 -6.27
N ASP A 18 -4.06 -1.11 -5.13
CA ASP A 18 -5.46 -0.66 -5.06
C ASP A 18 -5.70 0.32 -3.91
N SER A 19 -6.86 0.96 -3.93
CA SER A 19 -7.24 1.98 -2.97
C SER A 19 -7.55 1.44 -1.57
N GLU A 20 -7.66 0.14 -1.40
CA GLU A 20 -7.94 -0.50 -0.10
C GLU A 20 -6.67 -0.89 0.66
N ASP A 21 -5.51 -0.69 0.05
CA ASP A 21 -4.23 -1.02 0.67
C ASP A 21 -4.04 -0.25 1.98
N PRO A 22 -3.50 -0.88 3.04
CA PRO A 22 -3.24 -0.20 4.33
C PRO A 22 -2.37 1.05 4.21
N CYS A 23 -1.46 1.13 3.25
CA CYS A 23 -0.65 2.33 3.03
C CYS A 23 -1.48 3.54 2.63
N VAL A 24 -2.61 3.34 1.94
CA VAL A 24 -3.53 4.42 1.59
C VAL A 24 -4.10 5.04 2.87
N ARG A 25 -4.50 4.20 3.82
CA ARG A 25 -5.02 4.70 5.10
C ARG A 25 -3.95 5.45 5.90
N ARG A 26 -2.70 4.97 5.86
CA ARG A 26 -1.58 5.66 6.50
C ARG A 26 -1.33 7.02 5.86
N LEU A 27 -1.38 7.07 4.54
CA LEU A 27 -1.22 8.32 3.79
C LEU A 27 -2.30 9.33 4.18
N LEU A 28 -3.55 8.91 4.18
CA LEU A 28 -4.68 9.78 4.54
C LEU A 28 -4.56 10.28 5.98
N ALA A 29 -4.19 9.42 6.92
CA ALA A 29 -4.01 9.79 8.31
C ALA A 29 -2.87 10.80 8.49
N ASN A 30 -1.73 10.56 7.87
CA ASN A 30 -0.57 11.43 7.99
C ASN A 30 -0.80 12.80 7.34
N VAL A 31 -1.41 12.82 6.16
CA VAL A 31 -1.71 14.07 5.47
C VAL A 31 -2.80 14.84 6.22
N GLY A 32 -3.82 14.12 6.72
CA GLY A 32 -4.93 14.73 7.45
C GLY A 32 -4.54 15.38 8.77
N GLU A 33 -3.42 14.99 9.36
CA GLU A 33 -2.92 15.57 10.61
C GLU A 33 -2.03 16.80 10.38
N TRP A 34 -1.67 17.08 9.14
CA TRP A 34 -0.80 18.21 8.83
C TRP A 34 -1.52 19.54 9.06
N GLU A 35 -0.79 20.49 9.67
CA GLU A 35 -1.36 21.82 9.93
C GLU A 35 -1.76 22.51 8.63
N GLY A 36 -2.97 23.01 8.59
CA GLY A 36 -3.54 23.62 7.39
C GLY A 36 -4.39 22.68 6.55
N VAL A 37 -4.31 21.38 6.80
CA VAL A 37 -5.18 20.41 6.13
C VAL A 37 -6.46 20.26 6.94
N LEU A 38 -7.59 20.47 6.27
CA LEU A 38 -8.92 20.36 6.88
C LEU A 38 -9.48 18.95 6.76
N ARG A 39 -9.21 18.28 5.64
CA ARG A 39 -9.72 16.96 5.36
C ARG A 39 -8.92 16.31 4.23
N ALA A 40 -8.67 15.01 4.34
CA ALA A 40 -8.09 14.22 3.26
C ALA A 40 -8.94 12.98 3.05
N HIS A 41 -9.29 12.69 1.81
CA HIS A 41 -10.05 11.48 1.48
C HIS A 41 -9.67 10.98 0.09
N LEU A 42 -10.10 9.78 -0.21
CA LEU A 42 -9.80 9.15 -1.49
C LEU A 42 -11.06 9.04 -2.33
N ILE A 43 -10.93 9.36 -3.61
CA ILE A 43 -11.95 9.08 -4.61
C ILE A 43 -11.51 7.80 -5.29
N ALA A 44 -12.33 6.74 -5.17
CA ALA A 44 -11.97 5.41 -5.66
C ALA A 44 -11.85 5.38 -7.19
N GLU A 45 -11.05 4.43 -7.66
CA GLU A 45 -10.89 4.19 -9.10
C GLU A 45 -12.24 3.85 -9.76
N ALA A 46 -12.46 4.40 -10.95
CA ALA A 46 -13.69 4.18 -11.71
C ALA A 46 -13.41 4.40 -13.20
N PHE A 47 -14.08 3.60 -14.04
CA PHE A 47 -14.04 3.77 -15.50
C PHE A 47 -12.63 3.81 -16.10
N GLY A 48 -11.71 3.03 -15.54
CA GLY A 48 -10.34 2.97 -16.03
C GLY A 48 -9.43 4.10 -15.52
N GLU A 49 -9.97 5.02 -14.73
CA GLU A 49 -9.19 6.09 -14.12
C GLU A 49 -8.66 5.64 -12.76
N PRO A 50 -7.44 6.07 -12.37
CA PRO A 50 -6.90 5.70 -11.07
C PRO A 50 -7.65 6.40 -9.94
N ALA A 51 -7.48 5.86 -8.71
CA ALA A 51 -7.97 6.53 -7.52
C ALA A 51 -7.29 7.89 -7.36
N THR A 52 -8.01 8.85 -6.80
CA THR A 52 -7.52 10.23 -6.63
C THR A 52 -7.53 10.61 -5.16
N LEU A 53 -6.39 11.12 -4.68
CA LEU A 53 -6.29 11.71 -3.36
C LEU A 53 -6.85 13.13 -3.43
N CYS A 54 -7.84 13.41 -2.58
CA CYS A 54 -8.49 14.72 -2.52
C CYS A 54 -8.21 15.34 -1.16
N VAL A 55 -7.58 16.51 -1.14
CA VAL A 55 -7.18 17.20 0.09
C VAL A 55 -7.82 18.58 0.14
N HIS A 56 -8.60 18.83 1.19
CA HIS A 56 -9.19 20.13 1.48
C HIS A 56 -8.25 20.86 2.44
N PHE A 57 -7.85 22.07 2.11
CA PHE A 57 -6.86 22.80 2.90
C PHE A 57 -7.17 24.29 2.98
N ASP A 58 -6.60 24.93 4.00
CA ASP A 58 -6.69 26.38 4.17
C ASP A 58 -5.46 27.03 3.49
N PRO A 59 -5.66 27.75 2.39
CA PRO A 59 -4.53 28.36 1.67
C PRO A 59 -3.83 29.47 2.45
N GLU A 60 -4.42 29.96 3.54
CA GLU A 60 -3.79 30.94 4.44
C GLU A 60 -2.78 30.26 5.38
N GLU A 61 -2.97 28.97 5.67
CA GLU A 61 -2.08 28.22 6.55
C GLU A 61 -1.03 27.41 5.79
N ILE A 62 -1.38 26.90 4.62
CA ILE A 62 -0.44 26.14 3.79
C ILE A 62 -0.72 26.45 2.32
N ASP A 63 0.31 26.77 1.56
CA ASP A 63 0.13 27.01 0.13
C ASP A 63 0.13 25.70 -0.67
N ARG A 64 -0.37 25.78 -1.89
CA ARG A 64 -0.53 24.63 -2.77
C ARG A 64 0.80 23.91 -3.07
N PRO A 65 1.89 24.62 -3.45
CA PRO A 65 3.17 23.93 -3.69
C PRO A 65 3.73 23.23 -2.47
N HIS A 66 3.62 23.83 -1.30
CA HIS A 66 4.08 23.19 -0.04
C HIS A 66 3.25 21.97 0.29
N LEU A 67 1.93 22.05 0.16
CA LEU A 67 1.04 20.91 0.41
C LEU A 67 1.37 19.75 -0.53
N ARG A 68 1.60 20.04 -1.80
CA ARG A 68 2.00 19.02 -2.77
C ARG A 68 3.29 18.33 -2.34
N GLU A 69 4.27 19.10 -1.91
CA GLU A 69 5.55 18.59 -1.42
C GLU A 69 5.35 17.68 -0.18
N VAL A 70 4.52 18.09 0.76
CA VAL A 70 4.18 17.30 1.95
C VAL A 70 3.57 15.95 1.54
N ILE A 71 2.61 15.98 0.63
CA ILE A 71 1.92 14.76 0.16
C ILE A 71 2.92 13.81 -0.52
N LEU A 72 3.73 14.32 -1.43
CA LEU A 72 4.69 13.49 -2.17
C LEU A 72 5.78 12.93 -1.24
N THR A 73 6.27 13.74 -0.30
CA THR A 73 7.26 13.28 0.68
C THR A 73 6.69 12.20 1.59
N THR A 74 5.45 12.36 2.04
CA THR A 74 4.78 11.37 2.87
C THR A 74 4.62 10.06 2.10
N GLY A 75 4.20 10.12 0.85
CA GLY A 75 4.09 8.94 -0.01
C GLY A 75 5.42 8.22 -0.19
N ASN A 76 6.48 8.96 -0.45
CA ASN A 76 7.82 8.39 -0.61
C ASN A 76 8.30 7.68 0.65
N ARG A 77 8.07 8.25 1.82
CA ARG A 77 8.43 7.63 3.10
C ARG A 77 7.69 6.32 3.32
N LEU A 78 6.42 6.28 2.98
CA LEU A 78 5.63 5.06 3.10
C LEU A 78 6.14 3.97 2.15
N CYS A 79 6.47 4.33 0.91
CA CYS A 79 7.02 3.39 -0.06
C CYS A 79 8.41 2.87 0.35
N GLU A 80 9.21 3.69 1.03
CA GLU A 80 10.52 3.27 1.54
C GLU A 80 10.40 2.34 2.74
N GLN A 81 9.43 2.57 3.61
CA GLN A 81 9.24 1.78 4.82
C GLN A 81 8.51 0.47 4.54
N PHE A 82 7.49 0.48 3.70
CA PHE A 82 6.63 -0.67 3.46
C PHE A 82 6.85 -1.24 2.06
N GLY A 83 7.14 -2.53 1.99
CA GLY A 83 7.29 -3.22 0.72
C GLY A 83 5.98 -3.88 0.30
N HIS A 84 5.75 -3.93 -1.00
CA HIS A 84 4.59 -4.57 -1.61
C HIS A 84 5.10 -5.51 -2.68
N GLU A 85 4.87 -6.80 -2.50
CA GLU A 85 5.26 -7.80 -3.47
C GLU A 85 4.04 -8.56 -3.98
N THR A 86 4.01 -8.79 -5.27
CA THR A 86 3.04 -9.66 -5.91
C THR A 86 3.82 -10.70 -6.69
N TRP A 87 3.70 -11.95 -6.28
CA TRP A 87 4.42 -13.05 -6.92
C TRP A 87 3.46 -14.07 -7.47
N THR A 88 3.89 -14.72 -8.54
CA THR A 88 3.17 -15.83 -9.13
C THR A 88 3.73 -17.15 -8.60
N THR A 89 2.88 -18.10 -8.30
CA THR A 89 3.30 -19.42 -7.84
C THR A 89 2.48 -20.51 -8.53
N PRO A 90 3.12 -21.58 -9.03
CA PRO A 90 2.41 -22.71 -9.59
C PRO A 90 1.93 -23.72 -8.53
N SER A 91 2.35 -23.55 -7.28
CA SER A 91 2.23 -24.60 -6.26
C SER A 91 0.94 -24.61 -5.48
N ILE A 92 0.04 -23.66 -5.65
CA ILE A 92 -1.21 -23.60 -4.88
C ILE A 92 -2.36 -24.04 -5.76
N SER A 93 -2.97 -25.17 -5.41
CA SER A 93 -3.97 -25.81 -6.27
C SER A 93 -5.40 -25.65 -5.77
N ASP A 94 -5.61 -25.22 -4.52
CA ASP A 94 -6.95 -25.04 -3.97
C ASP A 94 -7.02 -23.89 -2.97
N SER A 95 -8.25 -23.42 -2.72
CA SER A 95 -8.50 -22.27 -1.85
C SER A 95 -8.16 -22.53 -0.38
N ARG A 96 -8.23 -23.77 0.05
CA ARG A 96 -7.92 -24.15 1.44
C ARG A 96 -6.43 -24.02 1.72
N LYS A 97 -5.59 -24.48 0.79
CA LYS A 97 -4.14 -24.34 0.90
C LYS A 97 -3.74 -22.86 0.81
N ALA A 98 -4.40 -22.11 -0.06
CA ALA A 98 -4.18 -20.68 -0.20
C ALA A 98 -4.47 -19.95 1.12
N GLU A 99 -5.60 -20.24 1.75
CA GLU A 99 -5.98 -19.62 3.01
C GLU A 99 -5.01 -19.96 4.14
N THR A 100 -4.60 -21.24 4.23
CA THR A 100 -3.62 -21.67 5.23
C THR A 100 -2.28 -20.97 5.05
N ALA A 101 -1.82 -20.83 3.81
CA ALA A 101 -0.59 -20.13 3.51
C ALA A 101 -0.68 -18.66 3.91
N ALA A 102 -1.79 -17.99 3.59
CA ALA A 102 -2.00 -16.60 3.96
C ALA A 102 -1.97 -16.40 5.47
N GLU A 103 -2.63 -17.29 6.22
CA GLU A 103 -2.64 -17.24 7.69
C GLU A 103 -1.23 -17.37 8.27
N LYS A 104 -0.43 -18.29 7.75
CA LYS A 104 0.94 -18.49 8.21
C LYS A 104 1.81 -17.27 7.88
N LEU A 105 1.64 -16.68 6.71
CA LEU A 105 2.37 -15.47 6.33
C LEU A 105 2.04 -14.30 7.25
N ARG A 106 0.78 -14.14 7.62
CA ARG A 106 0.35 -13.07 8.52
C ARG A 106 0.97 -13.18 9.91
N GLN A 107 1.41 -14.37 10.31
CA GLN A 107 2.06 -14.59 11.60
C GLN A 107 3.56 -14.30 11.56
N VAL A 108 4.14 -14.11 10.40
CA VAL A 108 5.55 -13.78 10.27
C VAL A 108 5.79 -12.35 10.73
N ARG A 109 6.78 -12.17 11.60
CA ARG A 109 7.11 -10.84 12.11
C ARG A 109 7.54 -9.91 10.97
N GLY A 110 6.90 -8.76 10.88
CA GLY A 110 7.16 -7.79 9.81
C GLY A 110 6.18 -7.87 8.65
N VAL A 111 5.39 -8.93 8.55
CA VAL A 111 4.33 -9.01 7.55
C VAL A 111 3.10 -8.29 8.09
N ILE A 112 2.60 -7.33 7.31
CA ILE A 112 1.46 -6.50 7.68
C ILE A 112 0.18 -7.07 7.10
N ALA A 113 0.23 -7.51 5.84
CA ALA A 113 -0.90 -8.10 5.15
C ALA A 113 -0.40 -9.15 4.18
N ALA A 114 -1.18 -10.20 4.00
CA ALA A 114 -0.84 -11.26 3.06
C ALA A 114 -2.13 -11.84 2.51
N GLU A 115 -2.16 -12.02 1.19
CA GLU A 115 -3.24 -12.66 0.48
C GLU A 115 -2.65 -13.70 -0.46
N VAL A 116 -3.22 -14.88 -0.46
CA VAL A 116 -2.84 -15.94 -1.38
C VAL A 116 -4.10 -16.33 -2.14
N GLU A 117 -4.07 -16.12 -3.44
CA GLU A 117 -5.22 -16.36 -4.29
C GLU A 117 -5.11 -17.73 -4.98
N PRO A 118 -6.24 -18.44 -5.16
CA PRO A 118 -6.23 -19.73 -5.87
C PRO A 118 -5.76 -19.62 -7.32
N ASP A 119 -5.74 -18.42 -7.88
CA ASP A 119 -5.25 -18.15 -9.23
C ASP A 119 -3.73 -18.04 -9.32
N ARG A 120 -3.03 -18.51 -8.28
CA ARG A 120 -1.56 -18.55 -8.21
C ARG A 120 -0.88 -17.21 -7.92
N ARG A 121 -1.60 -16.26 -7.32
CA ARG A 121 -0.98 -15.01 -6.90
C ARG A 121 -0.78 -14.95 -5.39
N VAL A 122 0.41 -14.48 -5.00
CA VAL A 122 0.74 -14.19 -3.60
C VAL A 122 1.02 -12.71 -3.49
N ARG A 123 0.26 -12.02 -2.66
CA ARG A 123 0.41 -10.58 -2.42
C ARG A 123 0.79 -10.37 -0.98
N ILE A 124 1.91 -9.70 -0.74
CA ILE A 124 2.42 -9.45 0.61
C ILE A 124 2.79 -7.98 0.78
N GLU A 125 2.32 -7.39 1.88
CA GLU A 125 2.77 -6.09 2.35
C GLU A 125 3.57 -6.32 3.62
N TYR A 126 4.74 -5.72 3.70
CA TYR A 126 5.65 -5.96 4.83
C TYR A 126 6.42 -4.70 5.22
N ASP A 127 6.89 -4.67 6.47
CA ASP A 127 7.71 -3.61 6.99
C ASP A 127 9.19 -3.93 6.70
N ARG A 128 9.81 -3.13 5.85
CA ARG A 128 11.20 -3.33 5.41
C ARG A 128 12.22 -3.18 6.54
N GLU A 129 11.85 -2.53 7.61
CA GLU A 129 12.71 -2.43 8.79
C GLU A 129 12.75 -3.72 9.60
N ARG A 130 11.76 -4.60 9.42
CA ARG A 130 11.61 -5.83 10.19
C ARG A 130 11.91 -7.09 9.40
N ILE A 131 11.65 -7.10 8.11
CA ILE A 131 11.87 -8.27 7.26
C ILE A 131 12.28 -7.84 5.86
N GLN A 132 13.17 -8.60 5.25
CA GLN A 132 13.65 -8.34 3.90
C GLN A 132 12.94 -9.26 2.89
N LYS A 133 12.91 -8.82 1.64
CA LYS A 133 12.31 -9.58 0.54
C LYS A 133 12.87 -11.01 0.44
N VAL A 134 14.19 -11.15 0.60
CA VAL A 134 14.85 -12.46 0.51
C VAL A 134 14.40 -13.38 1.65
N GLU A 135 14.13 -12.82 2.81
CA GLU A 135 13.63 -13.60 3.95
C GLU A 135 12.20 -14.07 3.71
N LEU A 136 11.36 -13.24 3.11
CA LEU A 136 9.99 -13.62 2.73
C LEU A 136 9.99 -14.78 1.74
N ARG A 137 10.89 -14.75 0.77
CA ARG A 137 11.05 -15.86 -0.17
C ARG A 137 11.46 -17.14 0.54
N GLY A 138 12.36 -17.03 1.52
CA GLY A 138 12.77 -18.16 2.32
C GLY A 138 11.61 -18.75 3.12
N VAL A 139 10.77 -17.91 3.72
CA VAL A 139 9.58 -18.36 4.44
C VAL A 139 8.64 -19.11 3.52
N LEU A 140 8.37 -18.57 2.33
CA LEU A 140 7.53 -19.22 1.34
C LEU A 140 8.08 -20.58 0.92
N ALA A 141 9.40 -20.66 0.70
CA ALA A 141 10.07 -21.90 0.34
C ALA A 141 9.92 -22.96 1.45
N LEU A 142 10.04 -22.56 2.72
CA LEU A 142 9.83 -23.45 3.86
C LEU A 142 8.39 -23.96 3.93
N MET A 143 7.44 -23.22 3.42
CA MET A 143 6.03 -23.62 3.32
C MET A 143 5.74 -24.46 2.10
N GLY A 144 6.74 -24.74 1.27
CA GLY A 144 6.57 -25.49 0.03
C GLY A 144 6.03 -24.68 -1.12
N ILE A 145 6.09 -23.34 -1.03
CA ILE A 145 5.59 -22.45 -2.06
C ILE A 145 6.77 -21.88 -2.84
N GLN A 146 6.83 -22.17 -4.12
CA GLN A 146 7.81 -21.57 -5.02
C GLN A 146 7.18 -20.36 -5.68
N VAL A 147 7.90 -19.23 -5.66
CA VAL A 147 7.42 -18.00 -6.28
C VAL A 147 8.30 -17.62 -7.46
N GLU A 148 7.65 -17.14 -8.50
CA GLU A 148 8.29 -16.63 -9.70
C GLU A 148 8.18 -15.11 -9.74
N GLN A 149 9.23 -14.48 -10.19
CA GLN A 149 9.24 -13.03 -10.35
C GLN A 149 8.55 -12.61 -11.64
#